data_4bf604007d8228c2f32129a9f014dfcd
#
_entry.id   4bf604007d8228c2f32129a9f014dfcd
#
_cell.length_a   1.000
_cell.length_b   1.000
_cell.length_c   1.000
_cell.angle_alpha   90.00
_cell.angle_beta   90.00
_cell.angle_gamma   90.00
#
_symmetry.space_group_name_H-M   'P 1'
#
loop_
_entity.id
_entity.type
_entity.pdbx_description
1 polymer ?
#
loop_
_entity_poly.entity_id
_entity_poly.type
_entity_poly.pdbx_seq_one_letter_code
_entity_poly.pdbx_strand_id
1 'polypeptide(L)'
;MRASLLALVLILIGCDAPAPVAVESLTLTPCHVRGVNNETRCGVLSRPEDPSKPDGRQIPLRVVMLPAVSPTPAADPLFLLAGGPGQASTEIIAMIAPALRRIHSRRDLIFVDQRGTGASNALDCPEDEEDPLTALSGPGEPEEIVDCLRGVQAHADLNFYGTSLAADDLDAVAEALGYAQVNVFGGSYGTRLGLEWARRHPSRVRTLILDGVAPPQEPILGGSAGDAAAAFEALVRDCEADPSCAALNPKDDLLALLTELQTPRPAQLDHPRTGEPLSVEIDADHLLGLLRGMLYAPELARLMPLALDDARSGELGPFLAQASMATGGAAAGMSLGLTLTVICAEDAPRLTPPEAPPVSVERIGATAPQSFLEMCAVWPRAEVDPSFFEPVSVTTPTLLLSGGLDPVTPPRLAELAKETLPNAVHGVAPGAGHGVITQGCGPKLARLLIESGTTEGLDLTCLDTVARPAFHTSRLGAAPPEAPDAAR
;
A
#
# COMPACT_ATOMS: atom_id res chain seq x y z
N MET A 1 -25.94 -31.50 81.40
CA MET A 1 -26.23 -31.17 79.96
C MET A 1 -25.32 -30.01 79.57
N ARG A 2 -24.27 -30.26 78.82
CA ARG A 2 -23.34 -29.21 78.32
C ARG A 2 -23.64 -29.04 76.84
N ALA A 3 -24.08 -27.85 76.42
CA ALA A 3 -24.30 -27.50 75.03
C ALA A 3 -22.98 -26.97 74.45
N SER A 4 -22.43 -27.65 73.42
CA SER A 4 -21.30 -27.18 72.68
C SER A 4 -21.77 -26.29 71.49
N LEU A 5 -21.42 -24.99 71.49
CA LEU A 5 -21.56 -24.14 70.29
C LEU A 5 -20.42 -24.43 69.30
N LEU A 6 -20.82 -24.85 68.14
CA LEU A 6 -19.89 -24.88 66.93
C LEU A 6 -19.94 -23.46 66.33
N ALA A 7 -18.79 -22.81 66.33
CA ALA A 7 -18.59 -21.56 65.54
C ALA A 7 -18.22 -21.91 64.11
N LEU A 8 -19.06 -21.54 63.15
CA LEU A 8 -18.84 -21.66 61.71
C LEU A 8 -17.99 -20.47 61.25
N VAL A 9 -16.70 -20.70 60.92
CA VAL A 9 -15.82 -19.68 60.31
C VAL A 9 -16.08 -19.67 58.81
N LEU A 10 -16.75 -18.64 58.29
CA LEU A 10 -16.86 -18.36 56.85
C LEU A 10 -15.55 -17.73 56.37
N ILE A 11 -14.76 -18.48 55.62
CA ILE A 11 -13.61 -17.95 54.88
C ILE A 11 -14.16 -17.27 53.61
N LEU A 12 -14.20 -15.94 53.58
CA LEU A 12 -14.42 -15.15 52.37
C LEU A 12 -13.16 -15.21 51.53
N ILE A 13 -13.17 -16.04 50.49
CA ILE A 13 -12.17 -16.00 49.42
C ILE A 13 -12.49 -14.75 48.60
N GLY A 14 -11.75 -13.66 48.84
CA GLY A 14 -11.76 -12.50 47.98
C GLY A 14 -11.15 -12.87 46.64
N CYS A 15 -11.93 -12.80 45.56
CA CYS A 15 -11.35 -12.75 44.21
C CYS A 15 -10.72 -11.36 44.07
N ASP A 16 -9.40 -11.27 44.21
CA ASP A 16 -8.66 -10.09 43.77
C ASP A 16 -8.84 -9.97 42.24
N ALA A 17 -9.60 -8.96 41.83
CA ALA A 17 -9.60 -8.56 40.43
C ALA A 17 -8.18 -8.14 40.07
N PRO A 18 -7.62 -8.57 38.90
CA PRO A 18 -6.31 -8.14 38.48
C PRO A 18 -6.28 -6.61 38.46
N ALA A 19 -5.23 -6.03 39.02
CA ALA A 19 -5.01 -4.59 38.97
C ALA A 19 -5.09 -4.10 37.53
N PRO A 20 -5.75 -2.97 37.24
CA PRO A 20 -5.79 -2.42 35.92
C PRO A 20 -4.34 -2.21 35.43
N VAL A 21 -4.00 -2.78 34.31
CA VAL A 21 -2.71 -2.55 33.64
C VAL A 21 -2.65 -1.05 33.39
N ALA A 22 -1.60 -0.39 33.89
CA ALA A 22 -1.42 1.04 33.67
C ALA A 22 -1.29 1.28 32.16
N VAL A 23 -2.26 1.98 31.57
CA VAL A 23 -2.20 2.38 30.17
C VAL A 23 -1.06 3.38 30.06
N GLU A 24 -0.06 3.04 29.26
CA GLU A 24 1.09 3.91 28.99
C GLU A 24 0.59 5.12 28.18
N SER A 25 0.64 6.31 28.77
CA SER A 25 0.16 7.52 28.09
C SER A 25 1.18 8.01 27.07
N LEU A 26 0.77 8.15 25.81
CA LEU A 26 1.61 8.70 24.76
C LEU A 26 1.59 10.24 24.80
N THR A 27 2.75 10.84 25.01
CA THR A 27 2.92 12.31 24.99
C THR A 27 3.33 12.77 23.60
N LEU A 28 2.52 13.62 22.98
CA LEU A 28 2.82 14.25 21.69
C LEU A 28 3.36 15.66 21.89
N THR A 29 4.49 15.98 21.26
CA THR A 29 5.14 17.30 21.29
C THR A 29 5.17 17.91 19.88
N PRO A 30 5.15 19.25 19.74
CA PRO A 30 5.30 19.90 18.44
C PRO A 30 6.55 19.39 17.71
N CYS A 31 6.42 19.11 16.42
CA CYS A 31 7.51 18.64 15.58
C CYS A 31 7.37 19.19 14.16
N HIS A 32 8.37 18.91 13.32
CA HIS A 32 8.34 19.23 11.90
C HIS A 32 8.42 17.97 11.06
N VAL A 33 7.54 17.88 10.05
CA VAL A 33 7.54 16.79 9.05
C VAL A 33 7.83 17.41 7.69
N ARG A 34 8.77 16.82 6.95
CA ARG A 34 9.19 17.33 5.65
C ARG A 34 8.00 17.41 4.68
N GLY A 35 7.84 18.56 4.01
CA GLY A 35 6.75 18.76 3.04
C GLY A 35 5.38 19.05 3.66
N VAL A 36 5.25 19.09 4.99
CA VAL A 36 4.00 19.36 5.70
C VAL A 36 4.05 20.76 6.31
N ASN A 37 3.12 21.63 5.89
CA ASN A 37 3.02 23.02 6.38
C ASN A 37 2.05 23.19 7.55
N ASN A 38 1.27 22.16 7.88
CA ASN A 38 0.35 22.16 9.00
C ASN A 38 1.09 21.98 10.33
N GLU A 39 0.45 22.39 11.45
CA GLU A 39 0.93 21.97 12.78
C GLU A 39 1.00 20.45 12.83
N THR A 40 2.11 19.91 13.30
CA THR A 40 2.33 18.50 13.55
C THR A 40 2.78 18.27 14.97
N ARG A 41 2.32 17.17 15.57
CA ARG A 41 2.77 16.68 16.87
C ARG A 41 3.28 15.27 16.73
N CYS A 42 4.40 14.99 17.35
CA CYS A 42 5.07 13.72 17.26
C CYS A 42 5.28 13.11 18.63
N GLY A 43 5.22 11.78 18.68
CA GLY A 43 5.52 10.99 19.86
C GLY A 43 6.04 9.61 19.49
N VAL A 44 6.41 8.87 20.51
CA VAL A 44 6.87 7.49 20.40
C VAL A 44 6.18 6.69 21.50
N LEU A 45 5.52 5.60 21.12
CA LEU A 45 5.02 4.59 22.03
C LEU A 45 5.99 3.40 22.02
N SER A 46 6.51 3.02 23.19
CA SER A 46 7.36 1.83 23.29
C SER A 46 6.49 0.57 23.35
N ARG A 47 6.81 -0.43 22.54
CA ARG A 47 6.09 -1.71 22.54
C ARG A 47 7.09 -2.86 22.63
N PRO A 48 6.78 -3.93 23.38
CA PRO A 48 7.62 -5.12 23.33
C PRO A 48 7.64 -5.69 21.92
N GLU A 49 8.82 -6.03 21.41
CA GLU A 49 8.97 -6.73 20.13
C GLU A 49 8.23 -8.08 20.20
N ASP A 50 8.51 -8.87 21.24
CA ASP A 50 7.83 -10.12 21.56
C ASP A 50 6.79 -9.86 22.67
N PRO A 51 5.48 -9.90 22.37
CA PRO A 51 4.44 -9.66 23.37
C PRO A 51 4.46 -10.63 24.57
N SER A 52 5.05 -11.82 24.40
CA SER A 52 5.21 -12.79 25.49
C SER A 52 6.33 -12.42 26.47
N LYS A 53 7.18 -11.45 26.10
CA LYS A 53 8.31 -10.96 26.88
C LYS A 53 8.22 -9.43 27.06
N PRO A 54 7.31 -8.93 27.91
CA PRO A 54 7.05 -7.50 28.06
C PRO A 54 8.30 -6.70 28.51
N ASP A 55 9.22 -7.32 29.24
CA ASP A 55 10.48 -6.73 29.67
C ASP A 55 11.65 -6.99 28.69
N GLY A 56 11.36 -7.58 27.52
CA GLY A 56 12.34 -7.87 26.48
C GLY A 56 12.69 -6.65 25.63
N ARG A 57 13.17 -6.91 24.40
CA ARG A 57 13.47 -5.84 23.45
C ARG A 57 12.21 -5.00 23.21
N GLN A 58 12.40 -3.69 23.29
CA GLN A 58 11.33 -2.73 23.01
C GLN A 58 11.56 -2.12 21.63
N ILE A 59 10.46 -1.92 20.87
CA ILE A 59 10.48 -1.18 19.62
C ILE A 59 9.73 0.14 19.79
N PRO A 60 10.28 1.24 19.28
CA PRO A 60 9.60 2.54 19.29
C PRO A 60 8.56 2.56 18.16
N LEU A 61 7.32 2.87 18.45
CA LEU A 61 6.32 3.17 17.42
C LEU A 61 6.26 4.68 17.23
N ARG A 62 6.69 5.14 16.07
CA ARG A 62 6.60 6.55 15.69
C ARG A 62 5.17 6.94 15.37
N VAL A 63 4.67 7.97 16.05
CA VAL A 63 3.34 8.54 15.83
C VAL A 63 3.47 10.00 15.43
N VAL A 64 2.80 10.37 14.35
CA VAL A 64 2.63 11.76 13.92
C VAL A 64 1.14 12.07 13.87
N MET A 65 0.75 13.14 14.54
CA MET A 65 -0.60 13.68 14.52
C MET A 65 -0.61 15.01 13.80
N LEU A 66 -1.56 15.19 12.90
CA LEU A 66 -2.02 16.50 12.43
C LEU A 66 -3.25 16.86 13.24
N PRO A 67 -3.16 17.77 14.22
CA PRO A 67 -4.31 18.15 15.04
C PRO A 67 -5.41 18.77 14.19
N ALA A 68 -6.66 18.46 14.49
CA ALA A 68 -7.81 19.06 13.82
C ALA A 68 -7.73 20.61 13.86
N VAL A 69 -8.14 21.24 12.77
CA VAL A 69 -8.16 22.70 12.68
C VAL A 69 -9.21 23.30 13.64
N SER A 70 -10.29 22.56 13.90
CA SER A 70 -11.34 22.96 14.83
C SER A 70 -10.82 22.97 16.29
N PRO A 71 -11.12 24.02 17.09
CA PRO A 71 -10.81 24.01 18.51
C PRO A 71 -11.63 22.99 19.33
N THR A 72 -12.67 22.42 18.71
CA THR A 72 -13.51 21.36 19.28
C THR A 72 -13.52 20.16 18.32
N PRO A 73 -12.44 19.37 18.28
CA PRO A 73 -12.35 18.22 17.39
C PRO A 73 -13.40 17.15 17.73
N ALA A 74 -13.77 16.36 16.74
CA ALA A 74 -14.55 15.15 16.97
C ALA A 74 -13.68 14.11 17.70
N ALA A 75 -14.32 13.26 18.50
CA ALA A 75 -13.63 12.30 19.36
C ALA A 75 -13.14 11.05 18.60
N ASP A 76 -13.43 10.95 17.30
CA ASP A 76 -13.15 9.81 16.41
C ASP A 76 -12.15 10.22 15.30
N PRO A 77 -10.84 10.16 15.55
CA PRO A 77 -9.80 10.55 14.59
C PRO A 77 -9.81 9.64 13.38
N LEU A 78 -9.06 10.03 12.34
CA LEU A 78 -8.75 9.18 11.20
C LEU A 78 -7.31 8.68 11.30
N PHE A 79 -7.12 7.35 11.39
CA PHE A 79 -5.83 6.69 11.25
C PHE A 79 -5.58 6.37 9.77
N LEU A 80 -4.36 6.63 9.32
CA LEU A 80 -3.94 6.42 7.93
C LEU A 80 -2.85 5.36 7.88
N LEU A 81 -3.12 4.28 7.15
CA LEU A 81 -2.26 3.12 7.00
C LEU A 81 -1.70 3.09 5.59
N ALA A 82 -0.37 3.11 5.49
CA ALA A 82 0.33 3.06 4.21
C ALA A 82 0.34 1.65 3.61
N GLY A 83 0.81 1.55 2.38
CA GLY A 83 0.86 0.34 1.59
C GLY A 83 2.20 -0.40 1.66
N GLY A 84 2.55 -1.05 0.60
CA GLY A 84 3.71 -1.90 0.42
C GLY A 84 3.34 -3.39 0.46
N PRO A 85 3.65 -4.16 1.52
CA PRO A 85 4.14 -3.78 2.86
C PRO A 85 5.51 -3.10 2.84
N GLY A 86 5.79 -2.30 3.88
CA GLY A 86 7.10 -1.68 4.07
C GLY A 86 7.11 -0.14 4.03
N GLN A 87 6.05 0.51 3.55
CA GLN A 87 5.98 1.97 3.51
C GLN A 87 5.65 2.56 4.89
N ALA A 88 6.43 3.56 5.31
CA ALA A 88 6.14 4.31 6.52
C ALA A 88 4.94 5.24 6.33
N SER A 89 3.96 5.18 7.26
CA SER A 89 2.76 6.03 7.15
C SER A 89 3.08 7.52 7.27
N THR A 90 4.17 7.87 7.95
CA THR A 90 4.58 9.28 8.08
C THR A 90 5.09 9.88 6.77
N GLU A 91 5.52 9.08 5.80
CA GLU A 91 6.01 9.55 4.51
C GLU A 91 4.91 9.94 3.54
N ILE A 92 3.71 9.36 3.69
CA ILE A 92 2.58 9.70 2.82
C ILE A 92 1.83 10.98 3.25
N ILE A 93 2.18 11.60 4.39
CA ILE A 93 1.45 12.75 4.94
C ILE A 93 1.34 13.89 3.92
N ALA A 94 2.47 14.28 3.32
CA ALA A 94 2.51 15.41 2.39
C ALA A 94 1.66 15.17 1.13
N MET A 95 1.53 13.91 0.71
CA MET A 95 0.74 13.51 -0.46
C MET A 95 -0.76 13.46 -0.14
N ILE A 96 -1.16 12.85 1.00
CA ILE A 96 -2.57 12.53 1.25
C ILE A 96 -3.31 13.64 2.03
N ALA A 97 -2.65 14.34 2.95
CA ALA A 97 -3.30 15.32 3.82
C ALA A 97 -4.03 16.45 3.05
N PRO A 98 -3.52 16.96 1.92
CA PRO A 98 -4.23 17.98 1.13
C PRO A 98 -5.61 17.53 0.62
N ALA A 99 -5.73 16.26 0.21
CA ALA A 99 -7.00 15.68 -0.22
C ALA A 99 -8.01 15.54 0.93
N LEU A 100 -7.51 15.25 2.13
CA LEU A 100 -8.32 15.01 3.34
C LEU A 100 -8.61 16.29 4.16
N ARG A 101 -8.32 17.49 3.63
CA ARG A 101 -8.45 18.77 4.36
C ARG A 101 -9.84 18.98 5.01
N ARG A 102 -10.91 18.44 4.43
CA ARG A 102 -12.27 18.56 4.98
C ARG A 102 -12.49 17.64 6.18
N ILE A 103 -11.87 16.47 6.21
CA ILE A 103 -11.85 15.57 7.36
C ILE A 103 -10.98 16.20 8.44
N HIS A 104 -9.76 16.60 8.08
CA HIS A 104 -8.78 17.26 8.96
C HIS A 104 -9.35 18.55 9.61
N SER A 105 -10.29 19.25 8.97
CA SER A 105 -10.90 20.43 9.58
C SER A 105 -11.59 20.15 10.91
N ARG A 106 -12.03 18.91 11.19
CA ARG A 106 -12.80 18.53 12.37
C ARG A 106 -12.25 17.32 13.13
N ARG A 107 -11.30 16.57 12.57
CA ARG A 107 -10.73 15.35 13.15
C ARG A 107 -9.22 15.37 13.06
N ASP A 108 -8.59 14.84 14.08
CA ASP A 108 -7.16 14.57 14.04
C ASP A 108 -6.86 13.53 12.95
N LEU A 109 -5.77 13.72 12.23
CA LEU A 109 -5.22 12.71 11.34
C LEU A 109 -4.02 12.07 12.03
N ILE A 110 -4.04 10.75 12.18
CA ILE A 110 -3.01 9.99 12.90
C ILE A 110 -2.26 9.09 11.91
N PHE A 111 -0.95 9.21 11.91
CA PHE A 111 -0.03 8.42 11.12
C PHE A 111 0.89 7.67 12.08
N VAL A 112 0.90 6.35 11.95
CA VAL A 112 1.77 5.48 12.75
C VAL A 112 2.66 4.72 11.79
N ASP A 113 3.98 4.90 11.92
CA ASP A 113 4.89 4.00 11.23
C ASP A 113 4.70 2.60 11.81
N GLN A 114 4.30 1.66 10.95
CA GLN A 114 4.18 0.26 11.34
C GLN A 114 5.52 -0.25 11.87
N ARG A 115 5.50 -1.20 12.84
CA ARG A 115 6.74 -1.89 13.27
C ARG A 115 7.53 -2.36 12.05
N GLY A 116 8.81 -2.04 12.02
CA GLY A 116 9.71 -2.36 10.90
C GLY A 116 9.72 -1.33 9.77
N THR A 117 9.07 -0.16 9.92
CA THR A 117 9.10 0.92 8.93
C THR A 117 9.53 2.24 9.54
N GLY A 118 10.10 3.13 8.74
CA GLY A 118 10.42 4.50 9.11
C GLY A 118 11.15 4.61 10.44
N ALA A 119 10.60 5.35 11.40
CA ALA A 119 11.22 5.48 12.72
C ALA A 119 10.69 4.44 13.75
N SER A 120 10.03 3.38 13.30
CA SER A 120 9.50 2.29 14.12
C SER A 120 10.34 1.01 14.01
N ASN A 121 11.64 1.11 14.31
CA ASN A 121 12.62 0.03 14.15
C ASN A 121 12.67 -0.51 12.73
N ALA A 122 12.93 0.39 11.76
CA ALA A 122 12.93 0.06 10.33
C ALA A 122 13.79 -1.17 10.02
N LEU A 123 13.28 -2.04 9.18
CA LEU A 123 14.00 -3.20 8.63
C LEU A 123 14.58 -2.83 7.25
N ASP A 124 15.32 -1.70 7.22
CA ASP A 124 15.89 -1.17 5.99
C ASP A 124 17.08 -2.03 5.55
N CYS A 125 17.18 -2.25 4.27
CA CYS A 125 18.35 -2.84 3.64
C CYS A 125 19.30 -1.74 3.16
N PRO A 126 20.59 -2.02 2.96
CA PRO A 126 21.54 -1.02 2.43
C PRO A 126 21.08 -0.41 1.09
N GLU A 127 20.39 -1.19 0.27
CA GLU A 127 19.85 -0.80 -1.03
C GLU A 127 18.73 0.25 -0.92
N ASP A 128 18.02 0.32 0.23
CA ASP A 128 16.94 1.29 0.46
C ASP A 128 17.45 2.75 0.51
N GLU A 129 18.75 2.95 0.72
CA GLU A 129 19.40 4.26 0.77
C GLU A 129 19.95 4.72 -0.59
N GLU A 130 19.94 3.86 -1.62
CA GLU A 130 20.52 4.14 -2.92
C GLU A 130 19.67 5.10 -3.78
N ASP A 131 20.28 5.63 -4.85
CA ASP A 131 19.57 6.46 -5.82
C ASP A 131 18.44 5.65 -6.46
N PRO A 132 17.19 6.17 -6.50
CA PRO A 132 16.06 5.49 -7.15
C PRO A 132 16.31 5.02 -8.59
N LEU A 133 17.35 5.52 -9.25
CA LEU A 133 17.76 5.06 -10.58
C LEU A 133 18.50 3.72 -10.56
N THR A 134 19.07 3.31 -9.41
CA THR A 134 19.64 1.95 -9.28
C THR A 134 18.56 0.88 -9.37
N ALA A 135 17.30 1.20 -8.99
CA ALA A 135 16.14 0.33 -9.20
C ALA A 135 15.88 0.00 -10.69
N LEU A 136 16.45 0.78 -11.64
CA LEU A 136 16.46 0.42 -13.06
C LEU A 136 17.39 -0.76 -13.39
N SER A 137 18.29 -1.14 -12.48
CA SER A 137 19.22 -2.24 -12.65
C SER A 137 18.65 -3.62 -12.31
N GLY A 138 17.39 -3.68 -11.88
CA GLY A 138 16.69 -4.91 -11.54
C GLY A 138 16.75 -5.29 -10.05
N PRO A 139 16.17 -6.43 -9.67
CA PRO A 139 16.26 -6.93 -8.31
C PRO A 139 17.71 -7.23 -7.96
N GLY A 140 18.10 -6.91 -6.71
CA GLY A 140 19.46 -7.14 -6.22
C GLY A 140 19.92 -8.61 -6.33
N GLU A 141 21.22 -8.80 -6.33
CA GLU A 141 21.82 -10.15 -6.37
C GLU A 141 21.47 -10.94 -5.09
N PRO A 142 21.39 -12.29 -5.15
CA PRO A 142 21.04 -13.10 -3.98
C PRO A 142 21.92 -12.84 -2.74
N GLU A 143 23.18 -12.46 -2.94
CA GLU A 143 24.12 -12.09 -1.89
C GLU A 143 23.68 -10.84 -1.14
N GLU A 144 23.13 -9.85 -1.82
CA GLU A 144 22.62 -8.60 -1.24
C GLU A 144 21.42 -8.88 -0.32
N ILE A 145 20.53 -9.80 -0.71
CA ILE A 145 19.42 -10.23 0.16
C ILE A 145 19.91 -10.92 1.44
N VAL A 146 20.96 -11.72 1.34
CA VAL A 146 21.59 -12.35 2.52
C VAL A 146 22.27 -11.32 3.41
N ASP A 147 22.91 -10.31 2.85
CA ASP A 147 23.57 -9.24 3.59
C ASP A 147 22.53 -8.33 4.28
N CYS A 148 21.44 -8.02 3.59
CA CYS A 148 20.27 -7.35 4.17
C CYS A 148 19.72 -8.15 5.36
N LEU A 149 19.45 -9.44 5.18
CA LEU A 149 18.96 -10.30 6.26
C LEU A 149 19.87 -10.26 7.49
N ARG A 150 21.17 -10.33 7.28
CA ARG A 150 22.15 -10.26 8.37
C ARG A 150 22.10 -8.90 9.09
N GLY A 151 21.94 -7.81 8.35
CA GLY A 151 21.80 -6.46 8.88
C GLY A 151 20.58 -6.31 9.76
N VAL A 152 19.40 -6.71 9.27
CA VAL A 152 18.14 -6.57 10.02
C VAL A 152 18.07 -7.51 11.22
N GLN A 153 18.58 -8.73 11.13
CA GLN A 153 18.64 -9.68 12.27
C GLN A 153 19.55 -9.22 13.42
N ALA A 154 20.48 -8.29 13.17
CA ALA A 154 21.29 -7.73 14.22
C ALA A 154 20.48 -6.91 15.24
N HIS A 155 19.31 -6.36 14.85
CA HIS A 155 18.51 -5.49 15.70
C HIS A 155 17.02 -5.88 15.78
N ALA A 156 16.58 -6.93 15.08
CA ALA A 156 15.19 -7.38 15.05
C ALA A 156 15.06 -8.91 15.11
N ASP A 157 13.98 -9.40 15.72
CA ASP A 157 13.52 -10.78 15.60
C ASP A 157 12.34 -10.81 14.63
N LEU A 158 12.59 -11.27 13.40
CA LEU A 158 11.64 -11.20 12.29
C LEU A 158 10.35 -12.01 12.51
N ASN A 159 10.30 -12.85 13.54
CA ASN A 159 9.07 -13.55 13.92
C ASN A 159 7.97 -12.62 14.43
N PHE A 160 8.30 -11.37 14.77
CA PHE A 160 7.39 -10.43 15.41
C PHE A 160 7.04 -9.19 14.57
N TYR A 161 7.16 -9.27 13.23
CA TYR A 161 6.88 -8.14 12.33
C TYR A 161 5.73 -8.39 11.34
N GLY A 162 4.86 -9.37 11.64
CA GLY A 162 3.68 -9.68 10.82
C GLY A 162 2.51 -8.71 11.03
N THR A 163 1.54 -8.78 10.10
CA THR A 163 0.38 -7.88 10.03
C THR A 163 -0.49 -7.91 11.29
N SER A 164 -0.68 -9.08 11.92
CA SER A 164 -1.52 -9.19 13.13
C SER A 164 -0.95 -8.42 14.33
N LEU A 165 0.38 -8.48 14.54
CA LEU A 165 1.03 -7.70 15.60
C LEU A 165 1.02 -6.20 15.30
N ALA A 166 1.16 -5.82 14.04
CA ALA A 166 1.02 -4.43 13.64
C ALA A 166 -0.39 -3.88 13.91
N ALA A 167 -1.43 -4.69 13.73
CA ALA A 167 -2.79 -4.32 14.08
C ALA A 167 -2.97 -4.10 15.60
N ASP A 168 -2.37 -4.95 16.43
CA ASP A 168 -2.37 -4.78 17.90
C ASP A 168 -1.59 -3.53 18.34
N ASP A 169 -0.53 -3.16 17.65
CA ASP A 169 0.20 -1.93 17.88
C ASP A 169 -0.65 -0.68 17.60
N LEU A 170 -1.40 -0.69 16.50
CA LEU A 170 -2.29 0.42 16.15
C LEU A 170 -3.38 0.61 17.22
N ASP A 171 -3.94 -0.49 17.75
CA ASP A 171 -4.90 -0.43 18.84
C ASP A 171 -4.28 0.14 20.12
N ALA A 172 -3.07 -0.28 20.45
CA ALA A 172 -2.34 0.25 21.60
C ALA A 172 -2.02 1.76 21.45
N VAL A 173 -1.69 2.23 20.25
CA VAL A 173 -1.51 3.66 19.98
C VAL A 173 -2.84 4.41 20.16
N ALA A 174 -3.95 3.88 19.64
CA ALA A 174 -5.27 4.49 19.81
C ALA A 174 -5.67 4.59 21.30
N GLU A 175 -5.39 3.53 22.07
CA GLU A 175 -5.60 3.50 23.52
C GLU A 175 -4.73 4.51 24.26
N ALA A 176 -3.43 4.57 23.97
CA ALA A 176 -2.47 5.48 24.58
C ALA A 176 -2.79 6.96 24.30
N LEU A 177 -3.42 7.25 23.15
CA LEU A 177 -3.93 8.57 22.78
C LEU A 177 -5.32 8.87 23.40
N GLY A 178 -5.96 7.89 24.02
CA GLY A 178 -7.28 8.04 24.68
C GLY A 178 -8.47 7.98 23.74
N TYR A 179 -8.32 7.47 22.52
CA TYR A 179 -9.42 7.34 21.57
C TYR A 179 -10.21 6.04 21.81
N ALA A 180 -11.50 6.17 22.13
CA ALA A 180 -12.38 5.02 22.30
C ALA A 180 -12.73 4.36 20.97
N GLN A 181 -12.94 5.15 19.92
CA GLN A 181 -13.21 4.70 18.56
C GLN A 181 -12.42 5.53 17.55
N VAL A 182 -12.06 4.90 16.44
CA VAL A 182 -11.29 5.51 15.35
C VAL A 182 -11.93 5.21 14.00
N ASN A 183 -11.70 6.09 13.02
CA ASN A 183 -11.92 5.79 11.62
C ASN A 183 -10.58 5.35 11.03
N VAL A 184 -10.60 4.43 10.08
CA VAL A 184 -9.38 3.89 9.48
C VAL A 184 -9.43 4.08 7.96
N PHE A 185 -8.37 4.67 7.41
CA PHE A 185 -8.05 4.61 5.99
C PHE A 185 -6.88 3.66 5.80
N GLY A 186 -7.01 2.72 4.87
CA GLY A 186 -5.92 1.87 4.40
C GLY A 186 -5.78 1.97 2.89
N GLY A 187 -4.55 2.13 2.40
CA GLY A 187 -4.20 2.06 0.98
C GLY A 187 -3.41 0.79 0.66
N SER A 188 -3.75 0.06 -0.40
CA SER A 188 -3.00 -1.12 -0.83
C SER A 188 -2.86 -2.16 0.30
N TYR A 189 -1.64 -2.60 0.67
CA TYR A 189 -1.41 -3.46 1.84
C TYR A 189 -2.03 -2.87 3.13
N GLY A 190 -2.08 -1.54 3.29
CA GLY A 190 -2.75 -0.91 4.43
C GLY A 190 -4.23 -1.28 4.55
N THR A 191 -4.88 -1.74 3.49
CA THR A 191 -6.25 -2.27 3.52
C THR A 191 -6.30 -3.60 4.24
N ARG A 192 -5.33 -4.50 4.04
CA ARG A 192 -5.17 -5.76 4.77
C ARG A 192 -4.94 -5.50 6.25
N LEU A 193 -4.05 -4.57 6.57
CA LEU A 193 -3.78 -4.15 7.95
C LEU A 193 -5.04 -3.55 8.62
N GLY A 194 -5.81 -2.73 7.90
CA GLY A 194 -7.07 -2.16 8.39
C GLY A 194 -8.16 -3.21 8.62
N LEU A 195 -8.28 -4.19 7.73
CA LEU A 195 -9.17 -5.34 7.87
C LEU A 195 -8.78 -6.21 9.08
N GLU A 196 -7.48 -6.46 9.27
CA GLU A 196 -6.97 -7.23 10.41
C GLU A 196 -7.20 -6.47 11.72
N TRP A 197 -7.01 -5.15 11.75
CA TRP A 197 -7.31 -4.35 12.92
C TRP A 197 -8.80 -4.40 13.27
N ALA A 198 -9.69 -4.27 12.29
CA ALA A 198 -11.12 -4.37 12.51
C ALA A 198 -11.57 -5.77 12.99
N ARG A 199 -10.93 -6.85 12.49
CA ARG A 199 -11.20 -8.23 12.93
C ARG A 199 -10.78 -8.44 14.39
N ARG A 200 -9.59 -7.96 14.78
CA ARG A 200 -9.03 -8.17 16.11
C ARG A 200 -9.65 -7.24 17.16
N HIS A 201 -9.97 -6.02 16.76
CA HIS A 201 -10.49 -4.97 17.66
C HIS A 201 -11.78 -4.33 17.12
N PRO A 202 -12.88 -5.10 16.94
CA PRO A 202 -14.08 -4.62 16.24
C PRO A 202 -14.81 -3.48 16.95
N SER A 203 -14.63 -3.30 18.26
CA SER A 203 -15.20 -2.19 19.01
C SER A 203 -14.44 -0.87 18.83
N ARG A 204 -13.17 -0.94 18.41
CA ARG A 204 -12.30 0.20 18.18
C ARG A 204 -12.56 0.87 16.82
N VAL A 205 -12.72 0.08 15.76
CA VAL A 205 -12.84 0.58 14.40
C VAL A 205 -14.29 0.95 14.10
N ARG A 206 -14.56 2.25 13.98
CA ARG A 206 -15.88 2.83 13.75
C ARG A 206 -16.28 2.80 12.27
N THR A 207 -15.36 3.16 11.38
CA THR A 207 -15.53 3.10 9.90
C THR A 207 -14.24 2.67 9.22
N LEU A 208 -14.37 2.00 8.06
CA LEU A 208 -13.25 1.63 7.20
C LEU A 208 -13.37 2.31 5.83
N ILE A 209 -12.26 2.87 5.35
CA ILE A 209 -12.07 3.32 3.97
C ILE A 209 -10.88 2.54 3.42
N LEU A 210 -11.13 1.66 2.47
CA LEU A 210 -10.13 0.73 1.93
C LEU A 210 -9.96 1.00 0.43
N ASP A 211 -8.79 1.49 0.05
CA ASP A 211 -8.46 1.93 -1.30
C ASP A 211 -7.40 1.02 -1.93
N GLY A 212 -7.73 0.35 -3.03
CA GLY A 212 -6.88 -0.68 -3.61
C GLY A 212 -6.78 -1.91 -2.71
N VAL A 213 -7.89 -2.63 -2.58
CA VAL A 213 -8.12 -3.66 -1.54
C VAL A 213 -7.25 -4.90 -1.75
N ALA A 214 -6.48 -5.27 -0.73
CA ALA A 214 -5.68 -6.50 -0.65
C ALA A 214 -6.20 -7.40 0.48
N PRO A 215 -7.25 -8.20 0.27
CA PRO A 215 -7.87 -9.00 1.31
C PRO A 215 -6.95 -10.17 1.74
N PRO A 216 -6.97 -10.59 3.02
CA PRO A 216 -6.01 -11.60 3.52
C PRO A 216 -6.21 -12.99 2.92
N GLN A 217 -7.40 -13.33 2.43
CA GLN A 217 -7.67 -14.61 1.78
C GLN A 217 -6.99 -14.78 0.41
N GLU A 218 -6.56 -13.69 -0.23
CA GLU A 218 -5.82 -13.71 -1.50
C GLU A 218 -4.36 -13.31 -1.25
N PRO A 219 -3.36 -14.07 -1.72
CA PRO A 219 -1.96 -13.63 -1.68
C PRO A 219 -1.77 -12.34 -2.48
N ILE A 220 -0.96 -11.40 -1.98
CA ILE A 220 -0.75 -10.08 -2.62
C ILE A 220 -0.34 -10.20 -4.10
N LEU A 221 0.42 -11.22 -4.47
CA LEU A 221 0.88 -11.44 -5.84
C LEU A 221 0.12 -12.58 -6.55
N GLY A 222 -0.93 -13.14 -5.94
CA GLY A 222 -1.58 -14.36 -6.42
C GLY A 222 -2.21 -14.23 -7.81
N GLY A 223 -2.80 -13.08 -8.13
CA GLY A 223 -3.42 -12.80 -9.43
C GLY A 223 -2.57 -11.97 -10.38
N SER A 224 -1.33 -11.64 -10.03
CA SER A 224 -0.55 -10.55 -10.65
C SER A 224 -0.37 -10.67 -12.17
N ALA A 225 -0.20 -11.88 -12.71
CA ALA A 225 -0.04 -12.08 -14.16
C ALA A 225 -1.30 -11.65 -14.94
N GLY A 226 -2.47 -12.11 -14.50
CA GLY A 226 -3.73 -11.76 -15.13
C GLY A 226 -4.12 -10.30 -14.92
N ASP A 227 -3.90 -9.78 -13.72
CA ASP A 227 -4.29 -8.42 -13.34
C ASP A 227 -3.47 -7.36 -14.09
N ALA A 228 -2.15 -7.51 -14.15
CA ALA A 228 -1.29 -6.60 -14.90
C ALA A 228 -1.49 -6.70 -16.42
N ALA A 229 -1.71 -7.91 -16.94
CA ALA A 229 -2.07 -8.11 -18.34
C ALA A 229 -3.40 -7.42 -18.68
N ALA A 230 -4.42 -7.54 -17.84
CA ALA A 230 -5.72 -6.89 -18.04
C ALA A 230 -5.61 -5.36 -18.03
N ALA A 231 -4.77 -4.78 -17.15
CA ALA A 231 -4.53 -3.34 -17.10
C ALA A 231 -3.81 -2.84 -18.38
N PHE A 232 -2.83 -3.58 -18.88
CA PHE A 232 -2.16 -3.27 -20.15
C PHE A 232 -3.09 -3.41 -21.35
N GLU A 233 -3.87 -4.50 -21.42
CA GLU A 233 -4.89 -4.69 -22.47
C GLU A 233 -5.98 -3.61 -22.44
N ALA A 234 -6.31 -3.06 -21.26
CA ALA A 234 -7.21 -1.92 -21.17
C ALA A 234 -6.56 -0.65 -21.76
N LEU A 235 -5.26 -0.44 -21.54
CA LEU A 235 -4.51 0.65 -22.15
C LEU A 235 -4.49 0.51 -23.69
N VAL A 236 -4.23 -0.70 -24.20
CA VAL A 236 -4.22 -0.99 -25.65
C VAL A 236 -5.58 -0.67 -26.26
N ARG A 237 -6.69 -1.19 -25.70
CA ARG A 237 -8.04 -0.92 -26.20
C ARG A 237 -8.40 0.57 -26.20
N ASP A 238 -8.01 1.29 -25.16
CA ASP A 238 -8.30 2.72 -25.06
C ASP A 238 -7.46 3.52 -26.08
N CYS A 239 -6.20 3.10 -26.35
CA CYS A 239 -5.35 3.69 -27.39
C CYS A 239 -5.90 3.44 -28.79
N GLU A 240 -6.34 2.21 -29.08
CA GLU A 240 -6.98 1.85 -30.36
C GLU A 240 -8.28 2.64 -30.62
N ALA A 241 -9.02 2.97 -29.56
CA ALA A 241 -10.25 3.76 -29.65
C ALA A 241 -10.00 5.27 -29.78
N ASP A 242 -8.82 5.76 -29.40
CA ASP A 242 -8.42 7.17 -29.50
C ASP A 242 -7.79 7.45 -30.87
N PRO A 243 -8.42 8.27 -31.75
CA PRO A 243 -7.88 8.59 -33.06
C PRO A 243 -6.44 9.14 -33.05
N SER A 244 -6.03 9.81 -31.96
CA SER A 244 -4.67 10.33 -31.83
C SER A 244 -3.65 9.27 -31.47
N CYS A 245 -4.05 8.19 -30.82
CA CYS A 245 -3.22 7.08 -30.36
C CYS A 245 -3.25 5.86 -31.29
N ALA A 246 -4.32 5.67 -32.05
CA ALA A 246 -4.57 4.47 -32.87
C ALA A 246 -3.48 4.13 -33.91
N ALA A 247 -2.61 5.09 -34.25
CA ALA A 247 -1.47 4.83 -35.12
C ALA A 247 -0.30 4.17 -34.40
N LEU A 248 -0.23 4.26 -33.08
CA LEU A 248 0.73 3.58 -32.24
C LEU A 248 0.20 2.17 -31.92
N ASN A 249 1.08 1.17 -31.93
CA ASN A 249 0.73 -0.22 -31.73
C ASN A 249 1.39 -0.78 -30.46
N PRO A 250 1.03 -0.29 -29.25
CA PRO A 250 1.79 -0.59 -28.04
C PRO A 250 1.89 -2.09 -27.71
N LYS A 251 0.90 -2.89 -28.14
CA LYS A 251 0.95 -4.35 -27.97
C LYS A 251 1.98 -5.01 -28.89
N ASP A 252 1.96 -4.68 -30.17
CA ASP A 252 2.89 -5.25 -31.15
C ASP A 252 4.33 -4.80 -30.84
N ASP A 253 4.50 -3.53 -30.43
CA ASP A 253 5.79 -2.99 -30.01
C ASP A 253 6.33 -3.70 -28.78
N LEU A 254 5.51 -3.94 -27.77
CA LEU A 254 5.90 -4.71 -26.59
C LEU A 254 6.34 -6.13 -26.99
N LEU A 255 5.53 -6.88 -27.73
CA LEU A 255 5.85 -8.26 -28.11
C LEU A 255 7.14 -8.35 -28.95
N ALA A 256 7.37 -7.38 -29.81
CA ALA A 256 8.61 -7.31 -30.57
C ALA A 256 9.82 -6.98 -29.69
N LEU A 257 9.69 -6.03 -28.77
CA LEU A 257 10.73 -5.73 -27.77
C LEU A 257 11.06 -6.95 -26.90
N LEU A 258 10.05 -7.69 -26.44
CA LEU A 258 10.26 -8.92 -25.69
C LEU A 258 11.02 -9.98 -26.48
N THR A 259 10.79 -10.04 -27.81
CA THR A 259 11.55 -10.94 -28.70
C THR A 259 13.02 -10.53 -28.81
N GLU A 260 13.29 -9.24 -28.95
CA GLU A 260 14.63 -8.69 -29.05
C GLU A 260 15.43 -8.80 -27.76
N LEU A 261 14.76 -8.56 -26.63
CA LEU A 261 15.34 -8.55 -25.28
C LEU A 261 15.44 -9.93 -24.62
N GLN A 262 15.19 -11.02 -25.37
CA GLN A 262 15.61 -12.37 -24.93
C GLN A 262 17.15 -12.45 -24.75
N THR A 263 17.89 -11.54 -25.36
CA THR A 263 19.31 -11.30 -25.10
C THR A 263 19.46 -9.93 -24.51
N PRO A 264 20.02 -9.82 -23.29
CA PRO A 264 20.23 -8.53 -22.63
C PRO A 264 21.06 -7.58 -23.50
N ARG A 265 20.75 -6.28 -23.45
CA ARG A 265 21.50 -5.24 -24.17
C ARG A 265 21.68 -3.99 -23.31
N PRO A 266 22.79 -3.25 -23.46
CA PRO A 266 22.98 -1.99 -22.79
C PRO A 266 22.04 -0.92 -23.35
N ALA A 267 21.42 -0.14 -22.48
CA ALA A 267 20.69 1.08 -22.78
C ALA A 267 21.40 2.27 -22.15
N GLN A 268 21.45 3.38 -22.89
CA GLN A 268 22.06 4.62 -22.42
C GLN A 268 20.99 5.65 -22.13
N LEU A 269 21.12 6.34 -20.98
CA LEU A 269 20.29 7.50 -20.65
C LEU A 269 21.15 8.50 -19.86
N ASP A 270 20.77 9.76 -19.91
CA ASP A 270 21.33 10.77 -19.04
C ASP A 270 20.58 10.81 -17.72
N HIS A 271 21.30 10.81 -16.60
CA HIS A 271 20.72 10.91 -15.28
C HIS A 271 19.88 12.21 -15.18
N PRO A 272 18.57 12.13 -14.84
CA PRO A 272 17.66 13.29 -14.96
C PRO A 272 18.00 14.45 -14.04
N ARG A 273 18.77 14.24 -12.97
CA ARG A 273 19.17 15.30 -12.04
C ARG A 273 20.59 15.80 -12.27
N THR A 274 21.53 14.92 -12.63
CA THR A 274 22.96 15.26 -12.75
C THR A 274 23.39 15.48 -14.20
N GLY A 275 22.68 14.90 -15.18
CA GLY A 275 23.06 14.88 -16.58
C GLY A 275 24.25 13.94 -16.87
N GLU A 276 24.65 13.12 -15.91
CA GLU A 276 25.74 12.15 -16.11
C GLU A 276 25.23 10.97 -16.94
N PRO A 277 26.05 10.44 -17.88
CA PRO A 277 25.68 9.27 -18.65
C PRO A 277 25.51 8.05 -17.74
N LEU A 278 24.39 7.37 -17.85
CA LEU A 278 24.08 6.12 -17.16
C LEU A 278 23.91 5.01 -18.19
N SER A 279 24.53 3.86 -17.94
CA SER A 279 24.36 2.66 -18.74
C SER A 279 23.67 1.60 -17.91
N VAL A 280 22.52 1.12 -18.38
CA VAL A 280 21.72 0.08 -17.74
C VAL A 280 21.64 -1.11 -18.67
N GLU A 281 21.82 -2.33 -18.16
CA GLU A 281 21.59 -3.54 -18.92
C GLU A 281 20.12 -3.92 -18.85
N ILE A 282 19.43 -4.03 -19.99
CA ILE A 282 17.99 -4.30 -20.06
C ILE A 282 17.75 -5.62 -20.77
N ASP A 283 17.04 -6.50 -20.10
CA ASP A 283 16.43 -7.72 -20.64
C ASP A 283 14.89 -7.62 -20.66
N ALA A 284 14.23 -8.69 -21.08
CA ALA A 284 12.77 -8.75 -21.15
C ALA A 284 12.10 -8.60 -19.77
N ASP A 285 12.66 -9.17 -18.72
CA ASP A 285 12.06 -9.15 -17.39
C ASP A 285 12.21 -7.77 -16.73
N HIS A 286 13.35 -7.10 -16.94
CA HIS A 286 13.52 -5.69 -16.57
C HIS A 286 12.50 -4.78 -17.24
N LEU A 287 12.37 -4.88 -18.57
CA LEU A 287 11.38 -4.09 -19.32
C LEU A 287 9.97 -4.28 -18.74
N LEU A 288 9.58 -5.52 -18.46
CA LEU A 288 8.25 -5.86 -17.95
C LEU A 288 8.03 -5.35 -16.52
N GLY A 289 9.02 -5.43 -15.65
CA GLY A 289 8.97 -4.88 -14.30
C GLY A 289 8.76 -3.36 -14.30
N LEU A 290 9.52 -2.65 -15.13
CA LEU A 290 9.41 -1.20 -15.34
C LEU A 290 8.04 -0.81 -15.92
N LEU A 291 7.57 -1.53 -16.93
CA LEU A 291 6.26 -1.32 -17.54
C LEU A 291 5.13 -1.54 -16.51
N ARG A 292 5.20 -2.61 -15.73
CA ARG A 292 4.24 -2.85 -14.63
C ARG A 292 4.21 -1.68 -13.65
N GLY A 293 5.36 -1.13 -13.27
CA GLY A 293 5.46 0.05 -12.41
C GLY A 293 4.73 1.26 -12.99
N MET A 294 4.86 1.51 -14.30
CA MET A 294 4.17 2.61 -14.97
C MET A 294 2.64 2.45 -15.00
N LEU A 295 2.12 1.22 -15.00
CA LEU A 295 0.67 0.96 -15.01
C LEU A 295 -0.03 1.35 -13.70
N TYR A 296 0.71 1.52 -12.58
CA TYR A 296 0.11 1.98 -11.31
C TYR A 296 -0.55 3.36 -11.42
N ALA A 297 0.02 4.24 -12.24
CA ALA A 297 -0.43 5.62 -12.40
C ALA A 297 -0.87 5.88 -13.84
N PRO A 298 -2.16 6.14 -14.12
CA PRO A 298 -2.65 6.47 -15.47
C PRO A 298 -1.92 7.65 -16.10
N GLU A 299 -1.40 8.58 -15.29
CA GLU A 299 -0.60 9.72 -15.72
C GLU A 299 0.74 9.30 -16.35
N LEU A 300 1.32 8.19 -15.91
CA LEU A 300 2.51 7.58 -16.51
C LEU A 300 2.13 6.61 -17.62
N ALA A 301 1.10 5.78 -17.39
CA ALA A 301 0.66 4.81 -18.37
C ALA A 301 0.27 5.44 -19.72
N ARG A 302 -0.30 6.67 -19.73
CA ARG A 302 -0.64 7.41 -20.96
C ARG A 302 0.56 7.74 -21.85
N LEU A 303 1.78 7.71 -21.30
CA LEU A 303 3.01 7.96 -22.03
C LEU A 303 3.54 6.69 -22.73
N MET A 304 3.09 5.53 -22.27
CA MET A 304 3.61 4.23 -22.66
C MET A 304 3.50 3.90 -24.15
N PRO A 305 2.39 4.22 -24.87
CA PRO A 305 2.32 3.91 -26.31
C PRO A 305 3.46 4.55 -27.11
N LEU A 306 3.74 5.84 -26.89
CA LEU A 306 4.83 6.54 -27.56
C LEU A 306 6.20 6.02 -27.11
N ALA A 307 6.36 5.72 -25.81
CA ALA A 307 7.62 5.24 -25.27
C ALA A 307 8.01 3.85 -25.79
N LEU A 308 7.02 2.97 -26.06
CA LEU A 308 7.23 1.67 -26.69
C LEU A 308 7.58 1.80 -28.19
N ASP A 309 6.94 2.72 -28.91
CA ASP A 309 7.27 3.03 -30.32
C ASP A 309 8.70 3.60 -30.45
N ASP A 310 9.08 4.56 -29.58
CA ASP A 310 10.46 5.08 -29.49
C ASP A 310 11.46 3.93 -29.20
N ALA A 311 11.15 3.06 -28.22
CA ALA A 311 12.00 1.93 -27.84
C ALA A 311 12.19 0.93 -28.99
N ARG A 312 11.15 0.66 -29.80
CA ARG A 312 11.22 -0.15 -31.03
C ARG A 312 12.16 0.45 -32.07
N SER A 313 12.21 1.78 -32.13
CA SER A 313 13.10 2.53 -33.00
C SER A 313 14.55 2.58 -32.50
N GLY A 314 14.86 1.96 -31.34
CA GLY A 314 16.16 1.93 -30.69
C GLY A 314 16.37 2.98 -29.61
N GLU A 315 15.39 3.83 -29.34
CA GLU A 315 15.42 4.93 -28.37
C GLU A 315 14.81 4.50 -27.02
N LEU A 316 15.52 3.67 -26.24
CA LEU A 316 15.05 3.21 -24.90
C LEU A 316 15.07 4.31 -23.85
N GLY A 317 15.84 5.39 -24.03
CA GLY A 317 15.98 6.47 -23.04
C GLY A 317 14.66 7.06 -22.57
N PRO A 318 13.70 7.45 -23.44
CA PRO A 318 12.39 7.97 -23.03
C PRO A 318 11.60 6.98 -22.16
N PHE A 319 11.59 5.69 -22.47
CA PHE A 319 10.94 4.66 -21.65
C PHE A 319 11.57 4.56 -20.27
N LEU A 320 12.90 4.45 -20.19
CA LEU A 320 13.64 4.34 -18.92
C LEU A 320 13.47 5.59 -18.05
N ALA A 321 13.49 6.79 -18.64
CA ALA A 321 13.25 8.04 -17.91
C ALA A 321 11.85 8.11 -17.29
N GLN A 322 10.82 7.61 -17.99
CA GLN A 322 9.46 7.54 -17.47
C GLN A 322 9.33 6.46 -16.39
N ALA A 323 9.94 5.31 -16.60
CA ALA A 323 9.94 4.21 -15.65
C ALA A 323 10.63 4.60 -14.33
N SER A 324 11.72 5.39 -14.38
CA SER A 324 12.39 5.89 -13.18
C SER A 324 11.50 6.76 -12.28
N MET A 325 10.51 7.44 -12.86
CA MET A 325 9.53 8.21 -12.09
C MET A 325 8.56 7.28 -11.34
N ALA A 326 8.21 6.13 -11.92
CA ALA A 326 7.36 5.14 -11.28
C ALA A 326 8.09 4.44 -10.12
N THR A 327 9.32 3.99 -10.35
CA THR A 327 10.13 3.28 -9.34
C THR A 327 10.58 4.21 -8.22
N GLY A 328 11.06 5.41 -8.55
CA GLY A 328 11.51 6.40 -7.56
C GLY A 328 10.39 6.94 -6.66
N GLY A 329 9.13 6.93 -7.14
CA GLY A 329 7.96 7.33 -6.33
C GLY A 329 7.41 6.22 -5.45
N ALA A 330 7.43 4.97 -5.92
CA ALA A 330 6.83 3.83 -5.23
C ALA A 330 7.81 3.13 -4.28
N ALA A 331 9.11 3.08 -4.62
CA ALA A 331 10.13 2.43 -3.81
C ALA A 331 10.74 3.35 -2.75
N ALA A 332 10.68 4.68 -2.93
CA ALA A 332 11.23 5.61 -1.95
C ALA A 332 10.52 5.45 -0.59
N GLY A 333 11.32 5.14 0.43
CA GLY A 333 10.83 4.95 1.80
C GLY A 333 10.17 3.60 2.08
N MET A 334 10.37 2.59 1.23
CA MET A 334 9.94 1.21 1.51
C MET A 334 11.05 0.42 2.17
N SER A 335 10.83 -0.06 3.40
CA SER A 335 11.72 -1.01 4.09
C SER A 335 11.63 -2.39 3.43
N LEU A 336 12.59 -2.75 2.59
CA LEU A 336 12.63 -4.04 1.89
C LEU A 336 12.61 -5.21 2.87
N GLY A 337 13.33 -5.13 3.97
CA GLY A 337 13.34 -6.17 4.99
C GLY A 337 11.97 -6.42 5.62
N LEU A 338 11.13 -5.37 5.82
CA LEU A 338 9.75 -5.57 6.25
C LEU A 338 8.90 -6.17 5.13
N THR A 339 9.07 -5.69 3.89
CA THR A 339 8.37 -6.26 2.73
C THR A 339 8.60 -7.76 2.64
N LEU A 340 9.86 -8.19 2.71
CA LEU A 340 10.22 -9.62 2.68
C LEU A 340 9.68 -10.38 3.90
N THR A 341 9.76 -9.79 5.10
CA THR A 341 9.26 -10.44 6.33
C THR A 341 7.76 -10.74 6.23
N VAL A 342 6.96 -9.79 5.74
CA VAL A 342 5.52 -9.98 5.59
C VAL A 342 5.21 -10.91 4.42
N ILE A 343 5.73 -10.64 3.23
CA ILE A 343 5.42 -11.45 2.03
C ILE A 343 5.89 -12.89 2.18
N CYS A 344 7.07 -13.12 2.73
CA CYS A 344 7.60 -14.48 2.87
C CYS A 344 6.85 -15.30 3.92
N ALA A 345 6.27 -14.67 4.94
CA ALA A 345 5.46 -15.36 5.94
C ALA A 345 4.00 -15.53 5.51
N GLU A 346 3.38 -14.45 5.02
CA GLU A 346 1.93 -14.40 4.82
C GLU A 346 1.49 -14.79 3.40
N ASP A 347 2.30 -14.55 2.38
CA ASP A 347 1.90 -14.74 0.97
C ASP A 347 2.66 -15.87 0.27
N ALA A 348 3.98 -15.89 0.33
CA ALA A 348 4.83 -16.83 -0.39
C ALA A 348 4.46 -18.31 -0.22
N PRO A 349 4.04 -18.81 0.98
CA PRO A 349 3.61 -20.20 1.14
C PRO A 349 2.37 -20.58 0.31
N ARG A 350 1.61 -19.59 -0.16
CA ARG A 350 0.37 -19.76 -0.92
C ARG A 350 0.52 -19.33 -2.39
N LEU A 351 1.69 -18.80 -2.78
CA LEU A 351 1.97 -18.41 -4.15
C LEU A 351 2.30 -19.61 -5.01
N THR A 352 1.71 -19.64 -6.20
CA THR A 352 2.14 -20.53 -7.29
C THR A 352 2.61 -19.61 -8.41
N PRO A 353 3.90 -19.70 -8.83
CA PRO A 353 4.39 -18.91 -9.94
C PRO A 353 3.53 -19.13 -11.18
N PRO A 354 3.03 -18.09 -11.82
CA PRO A 354 2.25 -18.25 -13.04
C PRO A 354 3.17 -18.68 -14.20
N GLU A 355 2.71 -19.65 -14.98
CA GLU A 355 3.34 -20.00 -16.23
C GLU A 355 2.91 -18.97 -17.29
N ALA A 356 3.84 -18.24 -17.88
CA ALA A 356 3.59 -17.32 -18.98
C ALA A 356 4.59 -17.55 -20.12
N PRO A 357 4.15 -17.54 -21.39
CA PRO A 357 5.06 -17.64 -22.52
C PRO A 357 6.10 -16.52 -22.49
N PRO A 358 7.35 -16.76 -22.91
CA PRO A 358 8.43 -15.76 -22.88
C PRO A 358 8.10 -14.45 -23.60
N VAL A 359 7.30 -14.52 -24.66
CA VAL A 359 6.84 -13.38 -25.45
C VAL A 359 5.32 -13.32 -25.36
N SER A 360 4.81 -12.73 -24.27
CA SER A 360 3.38 -12.56 -24.06
C SER A 360 3.08 -11.40 -23.10
N VAL A 361 1.85 -10.89 -23.18
CA VAL A 361 1.37 -9.82 -22.29
C VAL A 361 1.22 -10.32 -20.83
N GLU A 362 0.84 -11.57 -20.64
CA GLU A 362 0.69 -12.19 -19.33
C GLU A 362 1.98 -12.16 -18.51
N ARG A 363 3.13 -12.11 -19.20
CA ARG A 363 4.41 -12.03 -18.51
C ARG A 363 4.62 -10.74 -17.72
N ILE A 364 3.87 -9.65 -18.00
CA ILE A 364 3.98 -8.37 -17.30
C ILE A 364 3.88 -8.53 -15.78
N GLY A 365 2.98 -9.39 -15.30
CA GLY A 365 2.81 -9.63 -13.87
C GLY A 365 3.37 -10.97 -13.38
N ALA A 366 3.94 -11.80 -14.27
CA ALA A 366 4.40 -13.14 -13.92
C ALA A 366 5.78 -13.14 -13.26
N THR A 367 6.61 -12.14 -13.50
CA THR A 367 7.99 -12.05 -12.97
C THR A 367 8.02 -11.76 -11.48
N ALA A 368 7.14 -10.89 -10.97
CA ALA A 368 7.16 -10.47 -9.57
C ALA A 368 6.97 -11.63 -8.57
N PRO A 369 5.99 -12.57 -8.71
CA PRO A 369 5.89 -13.71 -7.82
C PRO A 369 7.14 -14.59 -7.81
N GLN A 370 7.77 -14.80 -8.96
CA GLN A 370 8.99 -15.59 -9.07
C GLN A 370 10.14 -14.94 -8.28
N SER A 371 10.39 -13.65 -8.49
CA SER A 371 11.45 -12.92 -7.79
C SER A 371 11.25 -12.94 -6.26
N PHE A 372 10.00 -12.73 -5.79
CA PHE A 372 9.72 -12.84 -4.36
C PHE A 372 9.92 -14.24 -3.80
N LEU A 373 9.58 -15.30 -4.54
CA LEU A 373 9.81 -16.67 -4.09
C LEU A 373 11.31 -16.99 -3.99
N GLU A 374 12.13 -16.45 -4.89
CA GLU A 374 13.60 -16.59 -4.86
C GLU A 374 14.18 -15.88 -3.63
N MET A 375 13.79 -14.64 -3.36
CA MET A 375 14.19 -13.92 -2.13
C MET A 375 13.70 -14.63 -0.86
N CYS A 376 12.47 -15.14 -0.86
CA CYS A 376 11.90 -15.88 0.26
C CYS A 376 12.53 -17.28 0.48
N ALA A 377 13.32 -17.79 -0.46
CA ALA A 377 14.07 -19.02 -0.26
C ALA A 377 15.16 -18.89 0.81
N VAL A 378 15.70 -17.69 1.01
CA VAL A 378 16.74 -17.40 2.00
C VAL A 378 16.20 -16.60 3.20
N TRP A 379 15.02 -15.97 3.09
CA TRP A 379 14.42 -15.16 4.15
C TRP A 379 13.67 -16.03 5.16
N PRO A 380 13.80 -15.79 6.49
CA PRO A 380 13.07 -16.54 7.51
C PRO A 380 11.56 -16.29 7.40
N ARG A 381 10.77 -17.32 7.72
CA ARG A 381 9.30 -17.25 7.69
C ARG A 381 8.76 -17.38 9.10
N ALA A 382 8.12 -16.32 9.57
CA ALA A 382 7.37 -16.37 10.82
C ALA A 382 6.16 -17.32 10.67
N GLU A 383 5.76 -17.94 11.77
CA GLU A 383 4.51 -18.69 11.82
C GLU A 383 3.32 -17.73 11.83
N VAL A 384 2.36 -17.95 10.95
CA VAL A 384 1.14 -17.15 10.82
C VAL A 384 -0.05 -18.00 11.24
N ASP A 385 -0.89 -17.44 12.13
CA ASP A 385 -2.12 -18.13 12.54
C ASP A 385 -3.02 -18.37 11.30
N PRO A 386 -3.49 -19.62 11.06
CA PRO A 386 -4.33 -19.91 9.90
C PRO A 386 -5.58 -19.05 9.77
N SER A 387 -6.14 -18.57 10.89
CA SER A 387 -7.30 -17.68 10.89
C SER A 387 -7.04 -16.32 10.24
N PHE A 388 -5.78 -15.91 10.12
CA PHE A 388 -5.39 -14.70 9.38
C PHE A 388 -5.83 -14.76 7.91
N PHE A 389 -5.77 -15.95 7.30
CA PHE A 389 -6.09 -16.16 5.90
C PHE A 389 -7.59 -16.32 5.62
N GLU A 390 -8.41 -16.39 6.67
CA GLU A 390 -9.86 -16.45 6.52
C GLU A 390 -10.43 -15.09 6.10
N PRO A 391 -11.56 -15.07 5.33
CA PRO A 391 -12.25 -13.84 5.02
C PRO A 391 -12.61 -13.05 6.27
N VAL A 392 -12.34 -11.75 6.25
CA VAL A 392 -12.69 -10.87 7.37
C VAL A 392 -14.20 -10.60 7.37
N SER A 393 -14.87 -10.94 8.48
CA SER A 393 -16.30 -10.71 8.67
C SER A 393 -16.52 -9.74 9.82
N VAL A 394 -16.81 -8.49 9.49
CA VAL A 394 -17.11 -7.43 10.46
C VAL A 394 -18.31 -6.59 9.98
N THR A 395 -19.06 -6.03 10.94
CA THR A 395 -20.23 -5.18 10.65
C THR A 395 -19.87 -3.69 10.54
N THR A 396 -18.58 -3.37 10.59
CA THR A 396 -18.09 -1.99 10.46
C THR A 396 -18.49 -1.41 9.08
N PRO A 397 -19.14 -0.22 9.05
CA PRO A 397 -19.44 0.47 7.79
C PRO A 397 -18.17 0.69 6.98
N THR A 398 -18.12 0.17 5.75
CA THR A 398 -16.91 0.08 4.94
C THR A 398 -17.14 0.67 3.54
N LEU A 399 -16.29 1.62 3.15
CA LEU A 399 -16.17 2.10 1.78
C LEU A 399 -14.97 1.43 1.12
N LEU A 400 -15.21 0.61 0.10
CA LEU A 400 -14.19 0.02 -0.76
C LEU A 400 -14.04 0.90 -2.00
N LEU A 401 -12.81 1.25 -2.35
CA LEU A 401 -12.47 2.03 -3.53
C LEU A 401 -11.50 1.24 -4.41
N SER A 402 -11.73 1.26 -5.72
CA SER A 402 -10.84 0.61 -6.70
C SER A 402 -10.69 1.45 -7.95
N GLY A 403 -9.49 1.51 -8.49
CA GLY A 403 -9.26 1.99 -9.84
C GLY A 403 -9.59 0.91 -10.87
N GLY A 404 -10.29 1.29 -11.95
CA GLY A 404 -10.61 0.37 -13.05
C GLY A 404 -9.40 -0.09 -13.85
N LEU A 405 -8.27 0.60 -13.71
CA LEU A 405 -7.01 0.37 -14.42
C LEU A 405 -5.89 -0.12 -13.47
N ASP A 406 -6.25 -0.54 -12.25
CA ASP A 406 -5.28 -0.96 -11.24
C ASP A 406 -4.65 -2.32 -11.62
N PRO A 407 -3.32 -2.39 -11.83
CA PRO A 407 -2.63 -3.62 -12.22
C PRO A 407 -2.33 -4.57 -11.06
N VAL A 408 -2.64 -4.19 -9.81
CA VAL A 408 -2.18 -4.88 -8.59
C VAL A 408 -3.32 -5.28 -7.69
N THR A 409 -4.23 -4.33 -7.43
CA THR A 409 -5.41 -4.53 -6.58
C THR A 409 -6.69 -4.15 -7.34
N PRO A 410 -7.00 -4.86 -8.44
CA PRO A 410 -8.15 -4.55 -9.29
C PRO A 410 -9.48 -4.73 -8.56
N PRO A 411 -10.59 -4.21 -9.12
CA PRO A 411 -11.93 -4.23 -8.51
C PRO A 411 -12.38 -5.61 -8.00
N ARG A 412 -11.94 -6.72 -8.65
CA ARG A 412 -12.30 -8.08 -8.22
C ARG A 412 -11.90 -8.39 -6.77
N LEU A 413 -10.80 -7.82 -6.29
CA LEU A 413 -10.33 -8.05 -4.91
C LEU A 413 -11.19 -7.33 -3.87
N ALA A 414 -11.69 -6.15 -4.21
CA ALA A 414 -12.66 -5.44 -3.38
C ALA A 414 -14.01 -6.17 -3.34
N GLU A 415 -14.48 -6.71 -4.47
CA GLU A 415 -15.70 -7.55 -4.50
C GLU A 415 -15.51 -8.82 -3.66
N LEU A 416 -14.36 -9.48 -3.73
CA LEU A 416 -14.04 -10.63 -2.88
C LEU A 416 -14.09 -10.28 -1.38
N ALA A 417 -13.52 -9.14 -0.98
CA ALA A 417 -13.60 -8.68 0.41
C ALA A 417 -15.03 -8.37 0.84
N LYS A 418 -15.83 -7.79 -0.05
CA LYS A 418 -17.22 -7.37 0.19
C LYS A 418 -18.15 -8.54 0.50
N GLU A 419 -17.86 -9.75 0.01
CA GLU A 419 -18.71 -10.94 0.25
C GLU A 419 -18.96 -11.20 1.74
N THR A 420 -18.03 -10.81 2.61
CA THR A 420 -18.13 -11.03 4.07
C THR A 420 -18.26 -9.73 4.88
N LEU A 421 -18.40 -8.58 4.21
CA LEU A 421 -18.58 -7.27 4.82
C LEU A 421 -20.01 -6.74 4.58
N PRO A 422 -20.99 -7.08 5.42
CA PRO A 422 -22.42 -6.83 5.15
C PRO A 422 -22.78 -5.35 5.02
N ASN A 423 -21.99 -4.45 5.61
CA ASN A 423 -22.19 -3.01 5.55
C ASN A 423 -21.18 -2.31 4.61
N ALA A 424 -20.63 -3.05 3.63
CA ALA A 424 -19.71 -2.48 2.66
C ALA A 424 -20.42 -2.00 1.39
N VAL A 425 -19.95 -0.88 0.86
CA VAL A 425 -20.24 -0.42 -0.50
C VAL A 425 -18.94 -0.34 -1.29
N HIS A 426 -18.98 -0.63 -2.58
CA HIS A 426 -17.82 -0.61 -3.45
C HIS A 426 -18.00 0.37 -4.61
N GLY A 427 -17.07 1.30 -4.74
CA GLY A 427 -16.99 2.27 -5.83
C GLY A 427 -15.77 2.02 -6.70
N VAL A 428 -15.99 1.99 -8.01
CA VAL A 428 -14.93 1.86 -9.02
C VAL A 428 -14.80 3.19 -9.76
N ALA A 429 -13.56 3.70 -9.84
CA ALA A 429 -13.23 4.85 -10.68
C ALA A 429 -12.64 4.34 -12.00
N PRO A 430 -13.37 4.39 -13.14
CA PRO A 430 -13.01 3.66 -14.36
C PRO A 430 -11.64 4.04 -14.94
N GLY A 431 -11.27 5.31 -14.85
CA GLY A 431 -10.00 5.82 -15.39
C GLY A 431 -8.88 5.95 -14.38
N ALA A 432 -9.10 5.55 -13.12
CA ALA A 432 -8.08 5.57 -12.08
C ALA A 432 -7.22 4.29 -12.10
N GLY A 433 -5.96 4.42 -11.71
CA GLY A 433 -5.05 3.31 -11.42
C GLY A 433 -5.04 2.93 -9.94
N HIS A 434 -3.85 2.68 -9.39
CA HIS A 434 -3.68 2.27 -8.01
C HIS A 434 -3.84 3.46 -7.05
N GLY A 435 -4.99 3.54 -6.37
CA GLY A 435 -5.35 4.62 -5.45
C GLY A 435 -6.37 5.61 -6.02
N VAL A 436 -7.52 5.71 -5.34
CA VAL A 436 -8.69 6.52 -5.74
C VAL A 436 -8.98 7.63 -4.74
N ILE A 437 -8.54 7.49 -3.48
CA ILE A 437 -8.88 8.40 -2.39
C ILE A 437 -8.54 9.87 -2.68
N THR A 438 -7.49 10.13 -3.46
CA THR A 438 -7.08 11.49 -3.82
C THR A 438 -7.72 12.00 -5.12
N GLN A 439 -8.49 11.16 -5.82
CA GLN A 439 -9.05 11.46 -7.14
C GLN A 439 -10.55 11.74 -7.08
N GLY A 440 -11.02 12.57 -8.00
CA GLY A 440 -12.44 12.85 -8.18
C GLY A 440 -13.16 13.21 -6.88
N CYS A 441 -14.17 12.42 -6.54
CA CYS A 441 -14.94 12.59 -5.31
C CYS A 441 -14.54 11.64 -4.17
N GLY A 442 -13.46 10.88 -4.29
CA GLY A 442 -12.97 9.97 -3.24
C GLY A 442 -12.91 10.60 -1.85
N PRO A 443 -12.27 11.80 -1.68
CA PRO A 443 -12.21 12.46 -0.37
C PRO A 443 -13.58 12.88 0.17
N LYS A 444 -14.54 13.20 -0.72
CA LYS A 444 -15.92 13.52 -0.33
C LYS A 444 -16.65 12.29 0.19
N LEU A 445 -16.51 11.16 -0.47
CA LEU A 445 -17.15 9.89 -0.07
C LEU A 445 -16.61 9.42 1.29
N ALA A 446 -15.28 9.43 1.48
CA ALA A 446 -14.65 9.12 2.76
C ALA A 446 -15.18 10.03 3.88
N ARG A 447 -15.27 11.34 3.63
CA ARG A 447 -15.83 12.28 4.61
C ARG A 447 -17.29 11.96 4.94
N LEU A 448 -18.14 11.69 3.95
CA LEU A 448 -19.56 11.39 4.17
C LEU A 448 -19.72 10.12 5.01
N LEU A 449 -18.96 9.05 4.73
CA LEU A 449 -18.96 7.83 5.55
C LEU A 449 -18.56 8.14 7.00
N ILE A 450 -17.46 8.86 7.21
CA ILE A 450 -16.98 9.22 8.56
C ILE A 450 -18.01 10.09 9.30
N GLU A 451 -18.67 11.03 8.64
CA GLU A 451 -19.65 11.91 9.25
C GLU A 451 -20.95 11.18 9.63
N SER A 452 -21.46 10.30 8.75
CA SER A 452 -22.70 9.55 8.98
C SER A 452 -22.50 8.32 9.86
N GLY A 453 -21.33 7.64 9.78
CA GLY A 453 -21.09 6.33 10.39
C GLY A 453 -21.90 5.20 9.75
N THR A 454 -22.38 5.38 8.52
CA THR A 454 -23.13 4.38 7.75
C THR A 454 -22.85 4.53 6.26
N THR A 455 -22.96 3.43 5.52
CA THR A 455 -22.90 3.42 4.05
C THR A 455 -24.25 3.63 3.39
N GLU A 456 -25.34 3.65 4.17
CA GLU A 456 -26.69 3.85 3.66
C GLU A 456 -26.82 5.24 3.02
N GLY A 457 -27.29 5.27 1.77
CA GLY A 457 -27.49 6.50 0.99
C GLY A 457 -26.18 7.13 0.46
N LEU A 458 -25.04 6.45 0.55
CA LEU A 458 -23.80 6.92 -0.03
C LEU A 458 -23.83 6.74 -1.56
N ASP A 459 -23.95 7.85 -2.28
CA ASP A 459 -23.98 7.87 -3.75
C ASP A 459 -22.55 7.86 -4.32
N LEU A 460 -22.20 6.77 -5.00
CA LEU A 460 -20.88 6.52 -5.58
C LEU A 460 -20.76 6.94 -7.07
N THR A 461 -21.87 7.35 -7.72
CA THR A 461 -21.92 7.64 -9.17
C THR A 461 -20.96 8.74 -9.62
N CYS A 462 -20.52 9.58 -8.70
CA CYS A 462 -19.51 10.60 -8.98
C CYS A 462 -18.13 10.02 -9.37
N LEU A 463 -17.85 8.75 -9.05
CA LEU A 463 -16.62 8.08 -9.48
C LEU A 463 -16.62 7.75 -10.97
N ASP A 464 -17.80 7.56 -11.57
CA ASP A 464 -17.95 7.23 -13.00
C ASP A 464 -17.40 8.32 -13.92
N THR A 465 -17.22 9.54 -13.39
CA THR A 465 -16.65 10.67 -14.14
C THR A 465 -15.12 10.69 -14.17
N VAL A 466 -14.44 9.79 -13.43
CA VAL A 466 -12.99 9.70 -13.45
C VAL A 466 -12.56 8.98 -14.72
N ALA A 467 -12.05 9.73 -15.68
CA ALA A 467 -11.60 9.23 -16.96
C ALA A 467 -10.08 9.04 -17.00
N ARG A 468 -9.59 8.13 -17.86
CA ARG A 468 -8.16 8.02 -18.17
C ARG A 468 -7.66 9.38 -18.72
N PRO A 469 -6.48 9.86 -18.31
CA PRO A 469 -5.83 11.02 -18.94
C PRO A 469 -5.58 10.77 -20.44
N ALA A 470 -5.72 11.82 -21.27
CA ALA A 470 -5.48 11.73 -22.70
C ALA A 470 -4.07 11.22 -23.00
N PHE A 471 -3.92 10.37 -24.03
CA PHE A 471 -2.63 9.80 -24.42
C PHE A 471 -1.65 10.87 -24.90
N HIS A 472 -0.39 10.63 -24.62
CA HIS A 472 0.72 11.42 -25.11
C HIS A 472 1.25 10.76 -26.38
N THR A 473 0.93 11.34 -27.51
CA THR A 473 1.11 10.70 -28.82
C THR A 473 2.21 11.35 -29.69
N SER A 474 2.85 12.39 -29.14
CA SER A 474 3.98 13.06 -29.81
C SER A 474 4.88 13.71 -28.78
N ARG A 475 6.14 13.99 -29.14
CA ARG A 475 7.09 14.74 -28.29
C ARG A 475 6.65 16.19 -28.01
N LEU A 476 5.59 16.67 -28.66
CA LEU A 476 4.99 17.99 -28.44
C LEU A 476 3.84 17.98 -27.44
N GLY A 477 3.45 16.81 -26.95
CA GLY A 477 2.37 16.63 -25.99
C GLY A 477 1.17 15.85 -26.54
N ALA A 478 0.11 15.76 -25.73
CA ALA A 478 -1.17 15.19 -26.14
C ALA A 478 -1.81 16.04 -27.24
N ALA A 479 -2.56 15.39 -28.15
CA ALA A 479 -3.40 16.14 -29.10
C ALA A 479 -4.39 17.04 -28.31
N PRO A 480 -4.61 18.28 -28.74
CA PRO A 480 -5.62 19.12 -28.13
C PRO A 480 -7.00 18.45 -28.27
N PRO A 481 -7.89 18.54 -27.26
CA PRO A 481 -9.24 18.04 -27.38
C PRO A 481 -9.90 18.67 -28.61
N GLU A 482 -10.60 17.86 -29.40
CA GLU A 482 -11.42 18.38 -30.50
C GLU A 482 -12.36 19.45 -29.96
N ALA A 483 -12.35 20.62 -30.57
CA ALA A 483 -13.28 21.67 -30.19
C ALA A 483 -14.70 21.11 -30.37
N PRO A 484 -15.62 21.27 -29.40
CA PRO A 484 -16.99 20.82 -29.57
C PRO A 484 -17.51 21.46 -30.85
N ASP A 485 -18.04 20.63 -31.77
CA ASP A 485 -18.64 21.10 -33.03
C ASP A 485 -19.51 22.30 -32.72
N ALA A 486 -19.11 23.47 -33.21
CA ALA A 486 -19.95 24.65 -33.14
C ALA A 486 -21.18 24.29 -33.97
N ALA A 487 -22.26 23.91 -33.27
CA ALA A 487 -23.54 23.58 -33.89
C ALA A 487 -23.86 24.62 -34.94
N ARG A 488 -23.85 24.18 -36.20
CA ARG A 488 -24.39 24.96 -37.35
C ARG A 488 -25.88 25.09 -37.24
#